data_48e686a22853b4d87ca7439d31c50cb9
#
_entry.id   48e686a22853b4d87ca7439d31c50cb9
#
_cell.length_a   1.000
_cell.length_b   1.000
_cell.length_c   1.000
_cell.angle_alpha   90.00
_cell.angle_beta   90.00
_cell.angle_gamma   90.00
#
_symmetry.space_group_name_H-M   'P 1'
#
loop_
_entity.id
_entity.type
_entity.pdbx_description
1 polymer ?
#
loop_
_entity_poly.entity_id
_entity_poly.type
_entity_poly.pdbx_seq_one_letter_code
_entity_poly.pdbx_strand_id
1 'polypeptide(L)'
;LEQHGLSGALRGFKKAIQRMNAIEYDRSQPRPRVLIVGEYLLNFHPGANHEIERYLEKNGFEIIEARMTDVIRKTYFCQDEQIRTYHLKKPFVKKKWYHVANRVFDAAHAAADRIAKQHPLYTPVCRLPELVKESDPIIPHTFDAGEGVLIPGEILHHAEHGCRAFVILQPFGCLPNHVVGRGIVKKMREMYPDAQILPLDYDPDVSFANLENRLQMLIMNVKERCVDTVALPDAGQRSPVETMNRKQKNADNKKQKVS
;
A
#
# COMPACT_ATOMS: atom_id res chain seq x y z
N LEU A 1 -10.27 25.56 5.76
CA LEU A 1 -8.79 25.41 5.79
C LEU A 1 -8.09 26.78 5.64
N GLU A 2 -8.58 27.64 4.77
CA GLU A 2 -7.95 28.96 4.50
C GLU A 2 -7.90 29.88 5.72
N GLN A 3 -8.87 29.80 6.63
CA GLN A 3 -8.97 30.74 7.76
C GLN A 3 -8.22 30.33 9.04
N HIS A 4 -7.76 29.07 9.18
CA HIS A 4 -7.26 28.59 10.48
C HIS A 4 -5.95 27.78 10.45
N GLY A 5 -5.31 27.64 9.31
CA GLY A 5 -4.05 26.92 9.15
C GLY A 5 -4.08 25.48 9.66
N LEU A 6 -2.91 24.93 10.01
CA LEU A 6 -2.76 23.52 10.45
C LEU A 6 -3.59 23.21 11.73
N SER A 7 -3.67 24.13 12.68
CA SER A 7 -4.44 23.94 13.92
C SER A 7 -5.94 23.82 13.65
N GLY A 8 -6.44 24.57 12.67
CA GLY A 8 -7.82 24.46 12.19
C GLY A 8 -8.10 23.12 11.49
N ALA A 9 -7.17 22.67 10.67
CA ALA A 9 -7.26 21.37 10.01
C ALA A 9 -7.33 20.21 11.03
N LEU A 10 -6.46 20.20 12.03
CA LEU A 10 -6.45 19.18 13.09
C LEU A 10 -7.74 19.21 13.95
N ARG A 11 -8.28 20.41 14.25
CA ARG A 11 -9.57 20.54 14.93
C ARG A 11 -10.73 20.00 14.08
N GLY A 12 -10.72 20.32 12.78
CA GLY A 12 -11.69 19.78 11.84
C GLY A 12 -11.64 18.24 11.75
N PHE A 13 -10.44 17.69 11.67
CA PHE A 13 -10.21 16.25 11.66
C PHE A 13 -10.71 15.58 12.94
N LYS A 14 -10.43 16.14 14.11
CA LYS A 14 -10.98 15.65 15.39
C LYS A 14 -12.50 15.63 15.39
N LYS A 15 -13.15 16.69 14.88
CA LYS A 15 -14.63 16.73 14.76
C LYS A 15 -15.13 15.64 13.79
N ALA A 16 -14.43 15.39 12.69
CA ALA A 16 -14.77 14.32 11.75
C ALA A 16 -14.73 12.95 12.43
N ILE A 17 -13.65 12.63 13.16
CA ILE A 17 -13.54 11.37 13.92
C ILE A 17 -14.67 11.24 14.95
N GLN A 18 -15.03 12.32 15.66
CA GLN A 18 -16.15 12.29 16.61
C GLN A 18 -17.48 11.99 15.92
N ARG A 19 -17.72 12.53 14.72
CA ARG A 19 -18.91 12.21 13.92
C ARG A 19 -18.90 10.77 13.43
N MET A 20 -17.75 10.27 13.00
CA MET A 20 -17.60 8.86 12.60
C MET A 20 -17.89 7.92 13.77
N ASN A 21 -17.46 8.26 14.98
CA ASN A 21 -17.74 7.46 16.18
C ASN A 21 -19.23 7.36 16.53
N ALA A 22 -20.05 8.29 16.03
CA ALA A 22 -21.50 8.27 16.23
C ALA A 22 -22.26 7.41 15.19
N ILE A 23 -21.56 6.88 14.19
CA ILE A 23 -22.17 6.00 13.17
C ILE A 23 -22.27 4.59 13.76
N GLU A 24 -23.47 4.06 13.79
CA GLU A 24 -23.70 2.66 14.14
C GLU A 24 -23.23 1.75 12.99
N TYR A 25 -22.51 0.70 13.32
CA TYR A 25 -22.02 -0.29 12.33
C TYR A 25 -22.06 -1.70 12.93
N ASP A 26 -22.39 -2.65 12.07
CA ASP A 26 -22.43 -4.07 12.41
C ASP A 26 -21.04 -4.70 12.25
N ARG A 27 -20.55 -5.34 13.31
CA ARG A 27 -19.27 -6.07 13.33
C ARG A 27 -19.42 -7.59 13.21
N SER A 28 -20.67 -8.07 13.13
CA SER A 28 -20.91 -9.51 13.14
C SER A 28 -20.45 -10.22 11.86
N GLN A 29 -20.30 -9.46 10.78
CA GLN A 29 -19.89 -9.99 9.48
C GLN A 29 -18.66 -9.24 8.93
N PRO A 30 -17.44 -9.69 9.23
CA PRO A 30 -16.23 -9.13 8.64
C PRO A 30 -16.23 -9.30 7.12
N ARG A 31 -15.92 -8.25 6.41
CA ARG A 31 -15.82 -8.26 4.95
C ARG A 31 -14.39 -8.59 4.49
N PRO A 32 -14.22 -9.29 3.37
CA PRO A 32 -12.91 -9.44 2.77
C PRO A 32 -12.35 -8.07 2.38
N ARG A 33 -11.07 -7.86 2.67
CA ARG A 33 -10.38 -6.61 2.33
C ARG A 33 -9.74 -6.69 0.96
N VAL A 34 -9.81 -5.60 0.21
CA VAL A 34 -9.10 -5.40 -1.05
C VAL A 34 -8.29 -4.13 -1.01
N LEU A 35 -7.00 -4.25 -1.33
CA LEU A 35 -6.10 -3.10 -1.46
C LEU A 35 -6.11 -2.60 -2.91
N ILE A 36 -6.32 -1.30 -3.10
CA ILE A 36 -6.18 -0.63 -4.39
C ILE A 36 -4.89 0.19 -4.37
N VAL A 37 -4.03 -0.08 -5.35
CA VAL A 37 -2.75 0.63 -5.56
C VAL A 37 -2.55 0.93 -7.04
N GLY A 38 -1.58 1.74 -7.38
CA GLY A 38 -1.20 2.03 -8.76
C GLY A 38 -0.98 3.52 -9.00
N GLU A 39 -1.32 3.97 -10.20
CA GLU A 39 -1.13 5.36 -10.59
C GLU A 39 -2.11 6.30 -9.86
N TYR A 40 -1.66 7.51 -9.57
CA TYR A 40 -2.36 8.44 -8.70
C TYR A 40 -3.72 8.91 -9.14
N LEU A 41 -3.81 9.36 -10.41
CA LEU A 41 -5.08 9.84 -10.94
C LEU A 41 -6.11 8.71 -10.88
N LEU A 42 -5.69 7.50 -11.25
CA LEU A 42 -6.56 6.33 -11.17
C LEU A 42 -6.91 5.94 -9.74
N ASN A 43 -5.97 6.05 -8.80
CA ASN A 43 -6.26 5.69 -7.40
C ASN A 43 -7.22 6.65 -6.71
N PHE A 44 -7.18 7.95 -7.03
CA PHE A 44 -7.89 8.95 -6.23
C PHE A 44 -8.96 9.73 -7.00
N HIS A 45 -9.19 9.42 -8.28
CA HIS A 45 -10.18 10.10 -9.08
C HIS A 45 -11.27 9.15 -9.58
N PRO A 46 -12.47 9.14 -8.96
CA PRO A 46 -13.53 8.18 -9.30
C PRO A 46 -13.95 8.18 -10.77
N GLY A 47 -13.91 9.35 -11.41
CA GLY A 47 -14.21 9.47 -12.85
C GLY A 47 -13.14 8.84 -13.75
N ALA A 48 -11.88 8.76 -13.30
CA ALA A 48 -10.80 8.14 -14.07
C ALA A 48 -10.78 6.62 -13.90
N ASN A 49 -11.17 6.12 -12.73
CA ASN A 49 -11.15 4.70 -12.40
C ASN A 49 -12.51 4.00 -12.51
N HIS A 50 -13.53 4.68 -13.07
CA HIS A 50 -14.89 4.17 -13.21
C HIS A 50 -15.56 3.78 -11.88
N GLU A 51 -15.31 4.55 -10.83
CA GLU A 51 -15.86 4.32 -9.48
C GLU A 51 -15.61 2.90 -8.95
N ILE A 52 -14.41 2.36 -9.18
CA ILE A 52 -14.04 0.98 -8.84
C ILE A 52 -14.23 0.69 -7.35
N GLU A 53 -13.97 1.66 -6.47
CA GLU A 53 -14.17 1.53 -5.03
C GLU A 53 -15.63 1.20 -4.74
N ARG A 54 -16.57 1.98 -5.28
CA ARG A 54 -18.01 1.73 -5.11
C ARG A 54 -18.45 0.40 -5.69
N TYR A 55 -17.84 -0.02 -6.81
CA TYR A 55 -18.13 -1.31 -7.40
C TYR A 55 -17.74 -2.45 -6.47
N LEU A 56 -16.55 -2.40 -5.88
CA LEU A 56 -16.05 -3.40 -4.95
C LEU A 56 -16.84 -3.39 -3.62
N GLU A 57 -17.16 -2.20 -3.08
CA GLU A 57 -18.01 -2.06 -1.88
C GLU A 57 -19.39 -2.68 -2.07
N LYS A 58 -20.06 -2.44 -3.21
CA LYS A 58 -21.34 -3.07 -3.55
C LYS A 58 -21.24 -4.58 -3.63
N ASN A 59 -20.08 -5.11 -3.97
CA ASN A 59 -19.79 -6.55 -3.99
C ASN A 59 -19.34 -7.10 -2.63
N GLY A 60 -19.38 -6.28 -1.56
CA GLY A 60 -19.18 -6.73 -0.19
C GLY A 60 -17.74 -6.70 0.30
N PHE A 61 -16.87 -5.91 -0.32
CA PHE A 61 -15.48 -5.73 0.12
C PHE A 61 -15.33 -4.51 1.03
N GLU A 62 -14.33 -4.57 1.91
CA GLU A 62 -13.75 -3.42 2.59
C GLU A 62 -12.56 -2.93 1.78
N ILE A 63 -12.57 -1.64 1.41
CA ILE A 63 -11.53 -1.04 0.57
C ILE A 63 -10.39 -0.53 1.44
N ILE A 64 -9.16 -0.85 1.04
CA ILE A 64 -7.93 -0.25 1.58
C ILE A 64 -7.32 0.59 0.46
N GLU A 65 -7.09 1.86 0.74
CA GLU A 65 -6.43 2.79 -0.19
C GLU A 65 -5.04 3.18 0.32
N ALA A 66 -4.09 3.29 -0.61
CA ALA A 66 -2.78 3.85 -0.32
C ALA A 66 -2.89 5.34 0.06
N ARG A 67 -1.92 5.87 0.80
CA ARG A 67 -1.93 7.28 1.18
C ARG A 67 -1.42 8.18 0.06
N MET A 68 -2.23 9.14 -0.36
CA MET A 68 -1.82 10.16 -1.34
C MET A 68 -0.56 10.91 -0.91
N THR A 69 -0.41 11.22 0.38
CA THR A 69 0.74 11.96 0.91
C THR A 69 2.06 11.21 0.77
N ASP A 70 2.03 9.90 0.74
CA ASP A 70 3.24 9.07 0.69
C ASP A 70 3.98 9.19 -0.64
N VAL A 71 3.29 9.53 -1.69
CA VAL A 71 3.91 9.77 -2.98
C VAL A 71 4.72 11.06 -3.00
N ILE A 72 4.17 12.15 -2.48
CA ILE A 72 4.91 13.39 -2.36
C ILE A 72 6.11 13.18 -1.42
N ARG A 73 5.86 12.54 -0.30
CA ARG A 73 6.86 12.25 0.71
C ARG A 73 7.96 11.30 0.21
N LYS A 74 7.59 10.27 -0.55
CA LYS A 74 8.51 9.29 -1.12
C LYS A 74 9.65 9.94 -1.89
N THR A 75 9.38 11.01 -2.65
CA THR A 75 10.41 11.73 -3.39
C THR A 75 11.53 12.25 -2.49
N TYR A 76 11.17 12.80 -1.33
CA TYR A 76 12.16 13.28 -0.35
C TYR A 76 12.87 12.12 0.35
N PHE A 77 12.13 11.09 0.70
CA PHE A 77 12.66 9.91 1.39
C PHE A 77 13.64 9.12 0.50
N CYS A 78 13.27 8.77 -0.72
CA CYS A 78 14.14 8.01 -1.63
C CYS A 78 15.40 8.79 -1.99
N GLN A 79 15.33 10.12 -2.15
CA GLN A 79 16.51 10.95 -2.39
C GLN A 79 17.45 10.97 -1.18
N ASP A 80 16.93 11.01 0.04
CA ASP A 80 17.75 10.94 1.27
C ASP A 80 18.41 9.56 1.40
N GLU A 81 17.67 8.48 1.17
CA GLU A 81 18.19 7.10 1.22
C GLU A 81 19.21 6.82 0.11
N GLN A 82 19.00 7.32 -1.11
CA GLN A 82 20.01 7.21 -2.19
C GLN A 82 21.31 7.92 -1.82
N ILE A 83 21.22 9.12 -1.22
CA ILE A 83 22.40 9.87 -0.77
C ILE A 83 23.16 9.08 0.29
N ARG A 84 22.47 8.43 1.21
CA ARG A 84 23.07 7.63 2.29
C ARG A 84 23.66 6.34 1.76
N THR A 85 22.87 5.57 0.99
CA THR A 85 23.22 4.24 0.53
C THR A 85 24.37 4.26 -0.51
N TYR A 86 24.30 5.20 -1.45
CA TYR A 86 25.27 5.30 -2.55
C TYR A 86 26.34 6.38 -2.32
N HIS A 87 26.38 6.99 -1.13
CA HIS A 87 27.34 8.04 -0.76
C HIS A 87 27.41 9.19 -1.78
N LEU A 88 26.24 9.58 -2.33
CA LEU A 88 26.17 10.58 -3.39
C LEU A 88 26.62 11.96 -2.88
N LYS A 89 27.46 12.62 -3.68
CA LYS A 89 27.87 14.00 -3.42
C LYS A 89 26.75 14.94 -3.82
N LYS A 90 26.02 15.45 -2.85
CA LYS A 90 24.96 16.48 -3.05
C LYS A 90 25.30 17.72 -2.22
N PRO A 91 24.91 18.93 -2.64
CA PRO A 91 25.06 20.14 -1.83
C PRO A 91 24.45 19.95 -0.45
N PHE A 92 25.14 20.44 0.58
CA PHE A 92 24.71 20.32 2.00
C PHE A 92 23.28 20.81 2.23
N VAL A 93 22.91 21.93 1.60
CA VAL A 93 21.57 22.53 1.70
C VAL A 93 20.48 21.55 1.23
N LYS A 94 20.70 20.84 0.11
CA LYS A 94 19.75 19.84 -0.40
C LYS A 94 19.59 18.66 0.56
N LYS A 95 20.70 18.13 1.11
CA LYS A 95 20.66 17.06 2.11
C LYS A 95 19.84 17.46 3.34
N LYS A 96 20.12 18.67 3.88
CA LYS A 96 19.39 19.19 5.05
C LYS A 96 17.91 19.38 4.74
N TRP A 97 17.58 19.86 3.55
CA TRP A 97 16.19 20.06 3.14
C TRP A 97 15.39 18.74 3.10
N TYR A 98 15.91 17.71 2.50
CA TYR A 98 15.24 16.40 2.46
C TYR A 98 14.98 15.87 3.88
N HIS A 99 15.96 15.97 4.75
CA HIS A 99 15.82 15.54 6.14
C HIS A 99 14.76 16.34 6.90
N VAL A 100 14.74 17.67 6.75
CA VAL A 100 13.74 18.54 7.38
C VAL A 100 12.34 18.23 6.84
N ALA A 101 12.19 18.11 5.52
CA ALA A 101 10.92 17.76 4.90
C ALA A 101 10.37 16.43 5.44
N ASN A 102 11.19 15.38 5.51
CA ASN A 102 10.78 14.11 6.10
C ASN A 102 10.30 14.25 7.55
N ARG A 103 11.00 15.04 8.38
CA ARG A 103 10.59 15.27 9.77
C ARG A 103 9.26 16.01 9.89
N VAL A 104 9.01 16.97 9.02
CA VAL A 104 7.73 17.70 8.98
C VAL A 104 6.59 16.76 8.63
N PHE A 105 6.77 15.89 7.63
CA PHE A 105 5.78 14.86 7.30
C PHE A 105 5.56 13.87 8.45
N ASP A 106 6.61 13.41 9.11
CA ASP A 106 6.49 12.52 10.28
C ASP A 106 5.69 13.17 11.39
N ALA A 107 5.96 14.44 11.70
CA ALA A 107 5.24 15.16 12.73
C ALA A 107 3.76 15.37 12.39
N ALA A 108 3.46 15.71 11.13
CA ALA A 108 2.09 15.87 10.65
C ALA A 108 1.30 14.54 10.70
N HIS A 109 1.89 13.45 10.22
CA HIS A 109 1.27 12.12 10.29
C HIS A 109 1.07 11.67 11.74
N ALA A 110 2.06 11.84 12.61
CA ALA A 110 1.93 11.48 14.02
C ALA A 110 0.82 12.28 14.73
N ALA A 111 0.62 13.54 14.36
CA ALA A 111 -0.49 14.35 14.88
C ALA A 111 -1.85 13.85 14.38
N ALA A 112 -1.97 13.51 13.11
CA ALA A 112 -3.17 12.92 12.54
C ALA A 112 -3.49 11.54 13.14
N ASP A 113 -2.50 10.66 13.25
CA ASP A 113 -2.65 9.33 13.86
C ASP A 113 -3.13 9.39 15.31
N ARG A 114 -2.61 10.35 16.09
CA ARG A 114 -3.05 10.55 17.49
C ARG A 114 -4.54 10.89 17.57
N ILE A 115 -5.06 11.62 16.61
CA ILE A 115 -6.50 11.94 16.53
C ILE A 115 -7.27 10.72 16.04
N ALA A 116 -6.80 10.07 14.98
CA ALA A 116 -7.46 8.91 14.37
C ALA A 116 -7.59 7.71 15.33
N LYS A 117 -6.62 7.50 16.23
CA LYS A 117 -6.66 6.49 17.30
C LYS A 117 -7.86 6.61 18.25
N GLN A 118 -8.60 7.73 18.22
CA GLN A 118 -9.84 7.86 18.98
C GLN A 118 -11.03 7.11 18.32
N HIS A 119 -10.86 6.63 17.08
CA HIS A 119 -11.84 5.78 16.42
C HIS A 119 -11.57 4.30 16.72
N PRO A 120 -12.57 3.52 17.15
CA PRO A 120 -12.38 2.14 17.59
C PRO A 120 -11.98 1.17 16.46
N LEU A 121 -12.24 1.51 15.20
CA LEU A 121 -11.82 0.72 14.03
C LEU A 121 -10.52 1.24 13.38
N TYR A 122 -9.86 2.21 14.01
CA TYR A 122 -8.63 2.74 13.44
C TYR A 122 -7.52 1.68 13.44
N THR A 123 -7.00 1.39 12.27
CA THR A 123 -5.79 0.58 12.09
C THR A 123 -4.62 1.51 11.82
N PRO A 124 -3.52 1.45 12.60
CA PRO A 124 -2.34 2.27 12.34
C PRO A 124 -1.82 2.04 10.93
N VAL A 125 -1.56 3.11 10.21
CA VAL A 125 -0.99 3.02 8.87
C VAL A 125 0.52 2.81 8.98
N CYS A 126 1.07 1.92 8.16
CA CYS A 126 2.51 1.68 8.08
C CYS A 126 3.25 2.99 7.79
N ARG A 127 4.38 3.22 8.44
CA ARG A 127 5.19 4.41 8.20
C ARG A 127 5.92 4.28 6.87
N LEU A 128 5.98 5.35 6.10
CA LEU A 128 6.64 5.33 4.79
C LEU A 128 8.05 4.71 4.79
N PRO A 129 8.95 5.02 5.74
CA PRO A 129 10.27 4.39 5.78
C PRO A 129 10.24 2.86 5.97
N GLU A 130 9.26 2.36 6.72
CA GLU A 130 9.04 0.93 6.95
C GLU A 130 8.43 0.29 5.71
N LEU A 131 7.35 0.88 5.19
CA LEU A 131 6.66 0.46 3.98
C LEU A 131 7.59 0.31 2.78
N VAL A 132 8.42 1.33 2.53
CA VAL A 132 9.35 1.32 1.39
C VAL A 132 10.42 0.24 1.56
N LYS A 133 10.88 -0.03 2.78
CA LYS A 133 11.84 -1.12 3.07
C LYS A 133 11.23 -2.50 2.94
N GLU A 134 9.93 -2.65 3.16
CA GLU A 134 9.24 -3.92 2.90
C GLU A 134 9.28 -4.33 1.43
N SER A 135 9.51 -3.39 0.50
CA SER A 135 9.70 -3.70 -0.93
C SER A 135 11.02 -4.41 -1.27
N ASP A 136 12.02 -4.36 -0.39
CA ASP A 136 13.39 -4.85 -0.66
C ASP A 136 13.50 -6.31 -1.16
N PRO A 137 12.62 -7.26 -0.78
CA PRO A 137 12.65 -8.60 -1.34
C PRO A 137 12.36 -8.67 -2.85
N ILE A 138 11.78 -7.60 -3.41
CA ILE A 138 11.35 -7.52 -4.81
C ILE A 138 12.09 -6.43 -5.56
N ILE A 139 12.11 -5.22 -4.99
CA ILE A 139 12.75 -4.04 -5.57
C ILE A 139 13.43 -3.24 -4.46
N PRO A 140 14.66 -2.75 -4.67
CA PRO A 140 15.36 -1.98 -3.65
C PRO A 140 14.58 -0.73 -3.21
N HIS A 141 14.52 -0.46 -1.91
CA HIS A 141 13.85 0.73 -1.34
C HIS A 141 14.41 2.06 -1.85
N THR A 142 15.58 2.06 -2.49
CA THR A 142 16.19 3.22 -3.14
C THR A 142 15.64 3.48 -4.55
N PHE A 143 14.76 2.62 -5.06
CA PHE A 143 14.15 2.78 -6.38
C PHE A 143 13.22 4.00 -6.41
N ASP A 144 13.49 4.95 -7.29
CA ASP A 144 12.82 6.26 -7.32
C ASP A 144 12.17 6.58 -8.68
N ALA A 145 11.52 5.61 -9.30
CA ALA A 145 10.72 5.83 -10.49
C ALA A 145 9.23 5.86 -10.14
N GLY A 146 8.64 7.05 -10.13
CA GLY A 146 7.23 7.28 -9.81
C GLY A 146 6.82 6.58 -8.51
N GLU A 147 5.66 5.95 -8.50
CA GLU A 147 5.12 5.16 -7.40
C GLU A 147 5.68 3.72 -7.32
N GLY A 148 6.64 3.39 -8.17
CA GLY A 148 7.12 2.02 -8.36
C GLY A 148 7.55 1.28 -7.09
N VAL A 149 8.16 1.95 -6.11
CA VAL A 149 8.55 1.34 -4.84
C VAL A 149 7.36 1.20 -3.87
N LEU A 150 6.34 2.06 -3.99
CA LEU A 150 5.17 2.02 -3.11
C LEU A 150 4.27 0.83 -3.42
N ILE A 151 4.10 0.48 -4.69
CA ILE A 151 3.24 -0.62 -5.11
C ILE A 151 3.62 -1.95 -4.43
N PRO A 152 4.87 -2.46 -4.53
CA PRO A 152 5.26 -3.67 -3.83
C PRO A 152 5.25 -3.51 -2.31
N GLY A 153 5.65 -2.36 -1.78
CA GLY A 153 5.63 -2.09 -0.35
C GLY A 153 4.23 -2.23 0.24
N GLU A 154 3.23 -1.58 -0.35
CA GLU A 154 1.83 -1.67 0.08
C GLU A 154 1.28 -3.11 -0.05
N ILE A 155 1.54 -3.78 -1.16
CA ILE A 155 1.05 -5.15 -1.36
C ILE A 155 1.70 -6.10 -0.33
N LEU A 156 3.02 -6.04 -0.13
CA LEU A 156 3.71 -6.90 0.84
C LEU A 156 3.24 -6.63 2.26
N HIS A 157 3.16 -5.36 2.66
CA HIS A 157 2.66 -4.96 3.97
C HIS A 157 1.27 -5.53 4.24
N HIS A 158 0.33 -5.29 3.36
CA HIS A 158 -1.05 -5.73 3.55
C HIS A 158 -1.22 -7.25 3.40
N ALA A 159 -0.42 -7.91 2.55
CA ALA A 159 -0.40 -9.37 2.45
C ALA A 159 0.08 -10.01 3.75
N GLU A 160 1.09 -9.46 4.40
CA GLU A 160 1.58 -9.91 5.71
C GLU A 160 0.53 -9.75 6.81
N HIS A 161 -0.32 -8.70 6.71
CA HIS A 161 -1.43 -8.44 7.61
C HIS A 161 -2.76 -9.08 7.18
N GLY A 162 -2.70 -10.11 6.34
CA GLY A 162 -3.85 -10.96 5.99
C GLY A 162 -4.75 -10.45 4.87
N CYS A 163 -4.40 -9.37 4.17
CA CYS A 163 -5.09 -9.02 2.93
C CYS A 163 -4.72 -10.01 1.82
N ARG A 164 -5.71 -10.44 1.04
CA ARG A 164 -5.52 -11.42 -0.03
C ARG A 164 -6.04 -10.98 -1.39
N ALA A 165 -6.64 -9.81 -1.48
CA ALA A 165 -7.09 -9.22 -2.73
C ALA A 165 -6.38 -7.90 -3.00
N PHE A 166 -5.80 -7.76 -4.19
CA PHE A 166 -5.00 -6.61 -4.61
C PHE A 166 -5.37 -6.22 -6.02
N VAL A 167 -5.69 -4.95 -6.21
CA VAL A 167 -5.97 -4.37 -7.53
C VAL A 167 -4.91 -3.31 -7.82
N ILE A 168 -4.25 -3.41 -8.97
CA ILE A 168 -3.24 -2.46 -9.41
C ILE A 168 -3.83 -1.68 -10.58
N LEU A 169 -4.11 -0.39 -10.37
CA LEU A 169 -4.65 0.50 -11.40
C LEU A 169 -3.50 1.12 -12.19
N GLN A 170 -3.45 0.85 -13.48
CA GLN A 170 -2.33 1.31 -14.31
C GLN A 170 -2.82 1.91 -15.63
N PRO A 171 -2.42 3.15 -15.97
CA PRO A 171 -2.65 3.68 -17.31
C PRO A 171 -1.83 2.90 -18.31
N PHE A 172 -2.37 2.69 -19.51
CA PHE A 172 -1.61 2.06 -20.58
C PHE A 172 -0.33 2.85 -20.88
N GLY A 173 0.81 2.14 -20.93
CA GLY A 173 2.12 2.74 -21.19
C GLY A 173 2.79 3.44 -19.99
N CYS A 174 2.18 3.45 -18.82
CA CYS A 174 2.81 3.99 -17.61
C CYS A 174 3.99 3.13 -17.16
N LEU A 175 5.23 3.65 -17.28
CA LEU A 175 6.45 2.89 -17.00
C LEU A 175 6.49 2.30 -15.58
N PRO A 176 6.32 3.08 -14.48
CA PRO A 176 6.37 2.52 -13.12
C PRO A 176 5.34 1.42 -12.90
N ASN A 177 4.13 1.58 -13.43
CA ASN A 177 3.06 0.61 -13.23
C ASN A 177 3.24 -0.66 -14.08
N HIS A 178 3.70 -0.54 -15.32
CA HIS A 178 3.93 -1.72 -16.17
C HIS A 178 5.18 -2.49 -15.75
N VAL A 179 6.31 -1.80 -15.51
CA VAL A 179 7.57 -2.46 -15.15
C VAL A 179 7.50 -3.02 -13.73
N VAL A 180 7.03 -2.23 -12.77
CA VAL A 180 6.94 -2.67 -11.38
C VAL A 180 5.59 -3.30 -11.09
N GLY A 181 4.48 -2.58 -11.24
CA GLY A 181 3.16 -3.07 -10.86
C GLY A 181 2.80 -4.41 -11.50
N ARG A 182 2.97 -4.54 -12.82
CA ARG A 182 2.73 -5.81 -13.52
C ARG A 182 3.89 -6.79 -13.40
N GLY A 183 5.12 -6.29 -13.46
CA GLY A 183 6.34 -7.13 -13.45
C GLY A 183 6.53 -7.92 -12.16
N ILE A 184 6.09 -7.37 -11.03
CA ILE A 184 6.24 -8.02 -9.71
C ILE A 184 5.19 -9.12 -9.45
N VAL A 185 4.08 -9.19 -10.22
CA VAL A 185 2.93 -10.08 -9.93
C VAL A 185 3.35 -11.53 -9.76
N LYS A 186 4.24 -12.03 -10.63
CA LYS A 186 4.74 -13.42 -10.53
C LYS A 186 5.45 -13.63 -9.19
N LYS A 187 6.36 -12.72 -8.83
CA LYS A 187 7.11 -12.83 -7.58
C LYS A 187 6.22 -12.75 -6.34
N MET A 188 5.24 -11.86 -6.38
CA MET A 188 4.23 -11.74 -5.31
C MET A 188 3.44 -13.05 -5.13
N ARG A 189 3.01 -13.68 -6.23
CA ARG A 189 2.29 -14.96 -6.17
C ARG A 189 3.16 -16.12 -5.69
N GLU A 190 4.47 -16.08 -5.92
CA GLU A 190 5.41 -17.06 -5.35
C GLU A 190 5.53 -16.88 -3.83
N MET A 191 5.48 -15.64 -3.33
CA MET A 191 5.57 -15.32 -1.91
C MET A 191 4.24 -15.54 -1.17
N TYR A 192 3.12 -15.21 -1.82
CA TYR A 192 1.75 -15.33 -1.30
C TYR A 192 0.87 -16.05 -2.33
N PRO A 193 0.91 -17.40 -2.37
CA PRO A 193 0.18 -18.19 -3.40
C PRO A 193 -1.34 -18.05 -3.30
N ASP A 194 -1.85 -17.68 -2.15
CA ASP A 194 -3.27 -17.42 -1.87
C ASP A 194 -3.72 -15.99 -2.26
N ALA A 195 -2.78 -15.09 -2.55
CA ALA A 195 -3.10 -13.72 -2.94
C ALA A 195 -3.64 -13.65 -4.37
N GLN A 196 -4.75 -12.93 -4.52
CA GLN A 196 -5.34 -12.58 -5.81
C GLN A 196 -4.87 -11.18 -6.21
N ILE A 197 -3.96 -11.12 -7.19
CA ILE A 197 -3.39 -9.85 -7.66
C ILE A 197 -3.87 -9.60 -9.08
N LEU A 198 -4.58 -8.50 -9.26
CA LEU A 198 -5.22 -8.11 -10.52
C LEU A 198 -4.68 -6.76 -10.99
N PRO A 199 -3.71 -6.74 -11.93
CA PRO A 199 -3.38 -5.52 -12.66
C PRO A 199 -4.49 -5.17 -13.65
N LEU A 200 -4.99 -3.95 -13.63
CA LEU A 200 -5.99 -3.43 -14.55
C LEU A 200 -5.38 -2.31 -15.41
N ASP A 201 -5.40 -2.51 -16.72
CA ASP A 201 -4.96 -1.49 -17.67
C ASP A 201 -6.11 -0.55 -17.99
N TYR A 202 -5.87 0.75 -17.79
CA TYR A 202 -6.77 1.82 -18.16
C TYR A 202 -6.25 2.51 -19.44
N ASP A 203 -7.07 2.47 -20.46
CA ASP A 203 -6.89 3.14 -21.74
C ASP A 203 -8.08 4.10 -21.93
N PRO A 204 -7.94 5.26 -22.57
CA PRO A 204 -9.07 6.13 -22.84
C PRO A 204 -10.26 5.46 -23.51
N ASP A 205 -10.01 4.43 -24.30
CA ASP A 205 -11.04 3.66 -25.02
C ASP A 205 -11.46 2.37 -24.29
N VAL A 206 -10.96 2.12 -23.06
CA VAL A 206 -11.30 0.90 -22.35
C VAL A 206 -12.78 0.88 -21.96
N SER A 207 -13.47 -0.17 -22.38
CA SER A 207 -14.84 -0.45 -21.93
C SER A 207 -14.84 -0.92 -20.49
N PHE A 208 -15.68 -0.29 -19.65
CA PHE A 208 -15.85 -0.75 -18.26
C PHE A 208 -16.24 -2.23 -18.18
N ALA A 209 -16.98 -2.76 -19.16
CA ALA A 209 -17.35 -4.17 -19.21
C ALA A 209 -16.15 -5.13 -19.18
N ASN A 210 -15.03 -4.74 -19.82
CA ASN A 210 -13.79 -5.54 -19.76
C ASN A 210 -13.17 -5.50 -18.37
N LEU A 211 -13.16 -4.34 -17.72
CA LEU A 211 -12.68 -4.19 -16.35
C LEU A 211 -13.58 -4.94 -15.38
N GLU A 212 -14.89 -4.81 -15.55
CA GLU A 212 -15.90 -5.49 -14.74
C GLU A 212 -15.76 -7.01 -14.78
N ASN A 213 -15.62 -7.61 -15.94
CA ASN A 213 -15.42 -9.06 -16.08
C ASN A 213 -14.20 -9.55 -15.29
N ARG A 214 -13.09 -8.81 -15.35
CA ARG A 214 -11.87 -9.13 -14.61
C ARG A 214 -12.04 -8.95 -13.10
N LEU A 215 -12.75 -7.90 -12.68
CA LEU A 215 -13.10 -7.67 -11.28
C LEU A 215 -14.02 -8.75 -10.75
N GLN A 216 -15.01 -9.19 -11.52
CA GLN A 216 -15.89 -10.29 -11.11
C GLN A 216 -15.12 -11.60 -10.89
N MET A 217 -14.13 -11.91 -11.72
CA MET A 217 -13.25 -13.07 -11.50
C MET A 217 -12.48 -12.95 -10.17
N LEU A 218 -11.93 -11.76 -9.87
CA LEU A 218 -11.27 -11.50 -8.59
C LEU A 218 -12.25 -11.72 -7.42
N ILE A 219 -13.44 -11.12 -7.51
CA ILE A 219 -14.49 -11.20 -6.48
C ILE A 219 -14.88 -12.65 -6.20
N MET A 220 -15.13 -13.43 -7.25
CA MET A 220 -15.49 -14.84 -7.10
C MET A 220 -14.38 -15.64 -6.43
N ASN A 221 -13.14 -15.50 -6.90
CA ASN A 221 -11.99 -16.24 -6.36
C ASN A 221 -11.74 -15.89 -4.87
N VAL A 222 -11.92 -14.63 -4.48
CA VAL A 222 -11.73 -14.22 -3.08
C VAL A 222 -12.86 -14.74 -2.20
N LYS A 223 -14.12 -14.67 -2.67
CA LYS A 223 -15.28 -15.15 -1.90
C LYS A 223 -15.24 -16.67 -1.70
N GLU A 224 -14.89 -17.44 -2.72
CA GLU A 224 -14.72 -18.90 -2.61
C GLU A 224 -13.69 -19.26 -1.53
N ARG A 225 -12.53 -18.59 -1.54
CA ARG A 225 -11.47 -18.84 -0.53
C ARG A 225 -11.83 -18.37 0.87
N CYS A 226 -12.64 -17.32 1.01
CA CYS A 226 -13.12 -16.90 2.32
C CYS A 226 -14.07 -17.93 2.94
N VAL A 227 -14.84 -18.65 2.13
CA VAL A 227 -15.70 -19.74 2.62
C VAL A 227 -14.84 -20.91 3.13
N ASP A 228 -13.76 -21.25 2.42
CA ASP A 228 -12.84 -22.34 2.81
C ASP A 228 -12.04 -22.02 4.09
N THR A 229 -11.72 -20.74 4.33
CA THR A 229 -10.92 -20.32 5.52
C THR A 229 -11.74 -20.30 6.81
N VAL A 230 -13.03 -20.14 6.73
CA VAL A 230 -13.93 -20.25 7.92
C VAL A 230 -14.01 -21.68 8.45
N ALA A 231 -13.60 -22.67 7.62
CA ALA A 231 -13.66 -24.09 7.95
C ALA A 231 -12.37 -24.68 8.57
N LEU A 232 -11.27 -23.91 8.72
CA LEU A 232 -10.00 -24.42 9.26
C LEU A 232 -9.56 -23.63 10.51
N PRO A 233 -9.21 -24.30 11.64
CA PRO A 233 -8.68 -23.64 12.82
C PRO A 233 -7.22 -23.19 12.58
N ASP A 234 -6.92 -22.05 13.17
CA ASP A 234 -5.66 -21.32 13.23
C ASP A 234 -4.43 -22.22 13.42
N ALA A 235 -3.67 -22.42 12.35
CA ALA A 235 -2.35 -23.06 12.42
C ALA A 235 -1.31 -21.96 12.19
N GLY A 236 -0.63 -21.56 13.28
CA GLY A 236 0.40 -20.52 13.30
C GLY A 236 1.46 -20.68 12.21
N GLN A 237 1.23 -20.07 11.09
CA GLN A 237 2.19 -19.98 9.99
C GLN A 237 3.04 -18.73 10.15
N ARG A 238 4.35 -18.91 10.23
CA ARG A 238 5.33 -17.81 10.17
C ARG A 238 5.24 -17.13 8.82
N SER A 239 5.40 -15.80 8.79
CA SER A 239 5.31 -15.03 7.56
C SER A 239 6.34 -15.51 6.51
N PRO A 240 6.01 -15.51 5.23
CA PRO A 240 6.96 -15.86 4.15
C PRO A 240 8.21 -14.97 4.15
N VAL A 241 8.09 -13.72 4.57
CA VAL A 241 9.19 -12.75 4.67
C VAL A 241 10.20 -13.16 5.77
N GLU A 242 9.73 -13.60 6.93
CA GLU A 242 10.62 -14.14 7.98
C GLU A 242 11.37 -15.39 7.50
N THR A 243 10.70 -16.24 6.74
CA THR A 243 11.29 -17.46 6.18
C THR A 243 12.34 -17.15 5.12
N MET A 244 12.10 -16.15 4.26
CA MET A 244 13.07 -15.70 3.25
C MET A 244 14.27 -14.98 3.90
N ASN A 245 14.04 -14.06 4.83
CA ASN A 245 15.09 -13.37 5.56
C ASN A 245 16.01 -14.35 6.32
N ARG A 246 15.45 -15.42 6.87
CA ARG A 246 16.23 -16.47 7.55
C ARG A 246 17.05 -17.31 6.58
N LYS A 247 16.49 -17.62 5.38
CA LYS A 247 17.23 -18.31 4.31
C LYS A 247 18.37 -17.45 3.75
N GLN A 248 18.13 -16.14 3.59
CA GLN A 248 19.12 -15.19 3.12
C GLN A 248 20.25 -14.99 4.13
N LYS A 249 19.92 -14.76 5.42
CA LYS A 249 20.93 -14.73 6.52
C LYS A 249 21.75 -16.01 6.62
N ASN A 250 21.14 -17.18 6.44
CA ASN A 250 21.85 -18.45 6.47
C ASN A 250 22.74 -18.65 5.21
N ALA A 251 22.35 -18.13 4.06
CA ALA A 251 23.18 -18.15 2.85
C ALA A 251 24.39 -17.22 2.97
N ASP A 252 24.21 -16.02 3.53
CA ASP A 252 25.27 -15.05 3.75
C ASP A 252 26.26 -15.51 4.81
N ASN A 253 25.79 -16.10 5.91
CA ASN A 253 26.64 -16.73 6.93
C ASN A 253 27.44 -17.95 6.39
N LYS A 254 26.90 -18.66 5.39
CA LYS A 254 27.62 -19.77 4.74
C LYS A 254 28.74 -19.25 3.83
N LYS A 255 28.53 -18.13 3.15
CA LYS A 255 29.56 -17.48 2.31
C LYS A 255 30.67 -16.86 3.13
N GLN A 256 30.39 -16.32 4.33
CA GLN A 256 31.41 -15.78 5.24
C GLN A 256 32.26 -16.85 5.94
N LYS A 257 31.83 -18.11 6.00
CA LYS A 257 32.61 -19.20 6.59
C LYS A 257 33.49 -19.97 5.60
N VAL A 258 33.46 -19.61 4.32
CA VAL A 258 34.22 -20.26 3.24
C VAL A 258 35.27 -19.32 2.63
N SER A 259 35.36 -18.08 3.08
CA SER A 259 36.47 -17.13 2.80
C SER A 259 37.34 -16.97 4.06
#